data_c55d7cc1986bc02a41aefb218574a344
#
_entry.id   c55d7cc1986bc02a41aefb218574a344
#
_cell.length_a   1.000
_cell.length_b   1.000
_cell.length_c   1.000
_cell.angle_alpha   90.00
_cell.angle_beta   90.00
_cell.angle_gamma   90.00
#
_symmetry.space_group_name_H-M   'P 1'
#
loop_
_entity.id
_entity.type
_entity.pdbx_description
1 polymer ?
#
loop_
_entity_poly.entity_id
_entity_poly.type
_entity_poly.pdbx_seq_one_letter_code
_entity_poly.pdbx_strand_id
1 'polypeptide(L)'
;LQYLRNKKVSVVKHKLDFIHETKMNGVVNKSYPRKNWSSLMLFDNEKCKDLTQDYLDNATPADLHQFAWAKDNEIGSIPLKYNHLVGYYNKHKYIKAIHYTQGGPWFDEYKDSELSEEWWKVYKSL
;
A
#
# COMPACT_ATOMS: atom_id res chain seq x y z
N LEU A 1 -6.92 -19.13 2.52
CA LEU A 1 -5.66 -18.46 2.18
C LEU A 1 -4.81 -18.29 3.44
N GLN A 2 -3.53 -18.70 3.37
CA GLN A 2 -2.64 -18.71 4.55
C GLN A 2 -2.50 -17.33 5.22
N TYR A 3 -2.53 -16.24 4.46
CA TYR A 3 -2.39 -14.88 4.98
C TYR A 3 -3.63 -14.33 5.68
N LEU A 4 -4.80 -14.96 5.50
CA LEU A 4 -6.06 -14.55 6.13
C LEU A 4 -6.45 -15.40 7.34
N ARG A 5 -5.63 -16.39 7.73
CA ARG A 5 -5.98 -17.28 8.83
C ARG A 5 -6.27 -16.50 10.13
N ASN A 6 -7.54 -16.53 10.55
CA ASN A 6 -8.04 -15.80 11.73
C ASN A 6 -7.88 -14.27 11.67
N LYS A 7 -7.84 -13.68 10.46
CA LYS A 7 -7.74 -12.22 10.26
C LYS A 7 -8.93 -11.70 9.47
N LYS A 8 -9.29 -10.44 9.69
CA LYS A 8 -10.28 -9.70 8.88
C LYS A 8 -9.66 -9.25 7.57
N VAL A 9 -8.47 -8.69 7.66
CA VAL A 9 -7.71 -8.17 6.53
C VAL A 9 -6.24 -8.48 6.71
N SER A 10 -5.51 -8.71 5.63
CA SER A 10 -4.06 -8.82 5.65
C SER A 10 -3.43 -7.83 4.69
N VAL A 11 -2.32 -7.25 5.11
CA VAL A 11 -1.63 -6.14 4.44
C VAL A 11 -0.12 -6.34 4.54
N VAL A 12 0.64 -5.63 3.71
CA VAL A 12 2.06 -5.43 3.97
C VAL A 12 2.21 -4.34 5.03
N LYS A 13 2.69 -4.73 6.22
CA LYS A 13 2.86 -3.83 7.36
C LYS A 13 4.13 -2.99 7.18
N HIS A 14 4.05 -1.98 6.35
CA HIS A 14 5.16 -1.06 6.13
C HIS A 14 5.54 -0.32 7.42
N LYS A 15 6.85 -0.22 7.68
CA LYS A 15 7.44 0.63 8.71
C LYS A 15 8.18 1.72 7.97
N LEU A 16 7.52 2.85 7.75
CA LEU A 16 8.05 3.93 6.94
C LEU A 16 8.44 5.11 7.81
N ASP A 17 9.73 5.44 7.80
CA ASP A 17 10.21 6.73 8.23
C ASP A 17 10.01 7.76 7.12
N PHE A 18 9.98 9.06 7.47
CA PHE A 18 9.89 10.11 6.47
C PHE A 18 11.20 10.24 5.70
N ILE A 19 11.23 9.64 4.51
CA ILE A 19 12.34 9.79 3.57
C ILE A 19 12.03 10.91 2.57
N HIS A 20 10.75 11.17 2.29
CA HIS A 20 10.31 12.10 1.27
C HIS A 20 9.26 13.07 1.82
N GLU A 21 9.50 14.37 1.67
CA GLU A 21 8.61 15.44 2.15
C GLU A 21 7.38 15.64 1.24
N THR A 22 7.53 15.36 -0.06
CA THR A 22 6.48 15.55 -1.07
C THR A 22 6.30 14.32 -1.95
N LYS A 23 5.13 14.23 -2.56
CA LYS A 23 4.75 13.25 -3.59
C LYS A 23 4.54 13.94 -4.93
N MET A 24 4.00 13.20 -5.94
CA MET A 24 3.58 13.73 -7.22
C MET A 24 2.73 15.01 -7.05
N ASN A 25 2.91 15.97 -7.95
CA ASN A 25 2.24 17.28 -7.93
C ASN A 25 2.48 18.09 -6.64
N GLY A 26 3.61 17.90 -5.95
CA GLY A 26 3.97 18.66 -4.76
C GLY A 26 3.10 18.37 -3.52
N VAL A 27 2.31 17.29 -3.51
CA VAL A 27 1.48 16.93 -2.36
C VAL A 27 2.35 16.59 -1.16
N VAL A 28 2.06 17.20 0.00
CA VAL A 28 2.81 16.98 1.24
C VAL A 28 2.66 15.53 1.72
N ASN A 29 3.78 14.88 1.99
CA ASN A 29 3.83 13.52 2.46
C ASN A 29 3.88 13.49 4.00
N LYS A 30 2.73 13.22 4.64
CA LYS A 30 2.61 13.17 6.11
C LYS A 30 2.76 11.74 6.65
N SER A 31 3.34 11.61 7.87
CA SER A 31 3.28 10.35 8.62
C SER A 31 1.97 10.20 9.36
N TYR A 32 1.52 8.97 9.42
CA TYR A 32 0.40 8.56 10.26
C TYR A 32 0.54 7.06 10.54
N PRO A 33 -0.11 6.55 11.60
CA PRO A 33 -0.10 5.12 11.92
C PRO A 33 -0.57 4.27 10.73
N ARG A 34 0.01 3.10 10.54
CA ARG A 34 -0.34 2.15 9.46
C ARG A 34 -0.24 2.74 8.04
N LYS A 35 0.69 3.68 7.85
CA LYS A 35 0.89 4.35 6.55
C LYS A 35 1.19 3.36 5.43
N ASN A 36 0.51 3.55 4.29
CA ASN A 36 0.57 2.69 3.09
C ASN A 36 0.12 1.24 3.30
N TRP A 37 -0.39 0.86 4.46
CA TRP A 37 -0.92 -0.49 4.66
C TRP A 37 -2.11 -0.77 3.75
N SER A 38 -2.95 0.22 3.49
CA SER A 38 -4.12 0.11 2.61
C SER A 38 -3.80 0.07 1.11
N SER A 39 -2.53 0.15 0.73
CA SER A 39 -2.12 0.11 -0.68
C SER A 39 -2.16 -1.29 -1.30
N LEU A 40 -2.19 -2.34 -0.48
CA LEU A 40 -2.47 -3.72 -0.85
C LEU A 40 -3.23 -4.40 0.28
N MET A 41 -4.45 -4.84 0.01
CA MET A 41 -5.34 -5.42 1.01
C MET A 41 -5.90 -6.75 0.53
N LEU A 42 -5.89 -7.75 1.40
CA LEU A 42 -6.54 -9.04 1.21
C LEU A 42 -7.60 -9.20 2.29
N PHE A 43 -8.87 -9.26 1.92
CA PHE A 43 -10.01 -9.32 2.85
C PHE A 43 -10.53 -10.74 3.06
N ASP A 44 -10.93 -11.04 4.29
CA ASP A 44 -11.86 -12.11 4.60
C ASP A 44 -13.26 -11.51 4.72
N ASN A 45 -14.03 -11.58 3.65
CA ASN A 45 -15.34 -10.92 3.57
C ASN A 45 -16.32 -11.41 4.65
N GLU A 46 -16.21 -12.67 5.08
CA GLU A 46 -17.06 -13.21 6.13
C GLU A 46 -16.80 -12.57 7.49
N LYS A 47 -15.55 -12.09 7.72
CA LYS A 47 -15.11 -11.45 8.96
C LYS A 47 -15.19 -9.92 8.93
N CYS A 48 -15.43 -9.33 7.77
CA CYS A 48 -15.49 -7.87 7.60
C CYS A 48 -16.91 -7.30 7.80
N LYS A 49 -17.65 -7.82 8.78
CA LYS A 49 -19.04 -7.39 9.07
C LYS A 49 -19.13 -5.94 9.56
N ASP A 50 -18.03 -5.39 10.09
CA ASP A 50 -17.95 -3.99 10.51
C ASP A 50 -17.95 -3.00 9.33
N LEU A 51 -17.56 -3.43 8.13
CA LEU A 51 -17.57 -2.61 6.92
C LEU A 51 -18.97 -2.59 6.29
N THR A 52 -19.93 -2.02 7.01
CA THR A 52 -21.27 -1.78 6.51
C THR A 52 -21.30 -0.56 5.59
N GLN A 53 -22.34 -0.43 4.76
CA GLN A 53 -22.54 0.76 3.94
C GLN A 53 -22.61 2.03 4.81
N ASP A 54 -23.34 1.97 5.91
CA ASP A 54 -23.45 3.08 6.86
C ASP A 54 -22.06 3.48 7.43
N TYR A 55 -21.23 2.51 7.81
CA TYR A 55 -19.86 2.80 8.26
C TYR A 55 -19.03 3.48 7.16
N LEU A 56 -19.10 2.97 5.93
CA LEU A 56 -18.33 3.53 4.80
C LEU A 56 -18.78 4.96 4.44
N ASP A 57 -20.07 5.23 4.53
CA ASP A 57 -20.63 6.55 4.22
C ASP A 57 -20.27 7.61 5.26
N ASN A 58 -20.01 7.21 6.50
CA ASN A 58 -19.70 8.11 7.63
C ASN A 58 -18.23 8.12 8.06
N ALA A 59 -17.42 7.13 7.67
CA ALA A 59 -16.01 7.05 8.02
C ALA A 59 -15.19 8.13 7.29
N THR A 60 -14.19 8.66 7.99
CA THR A 60 -13.22 9.55 7.35
C THR A 60 -12.24 8.77 6.48
N PRO A 61 -11.58 9.38 5.48
CA PRO A 61 -10.50 8.74 4.75
C PRO A 61 -9.40 8.18 5.67
N ALA A 62 -9.08 8.88 6.76
CA ALA A 62 -8.12 8.43 7.75
C ALA A 62 -8.58 7.13 8.46
N ASP A 63 -9.85 7.03 8.83
CA ASP A 63 -10.41 5.82 9.45
C ASP A 63 -10.29 4.61 8.52
N LEU A 64 -10.54 4.81 7.24
CA LEU A 64 -10.44 3.74 6.24
C LEU A 64 -8.99 3.33 5.99
N HIS A 65 -8.09 4.30 5.74
CA HIS A 65 -6.68 4.05 5.46
C HIS A 65 -5.91 3.46 6.65
N GLN A 66 -6.32 3.78 7.87
CA GLN A 66 -5.68 3.31 9.09
C GLN A 66 -6.37 2.09 9.70
N PHE A 67 -7.39 1.54 9.04
CA PHE A 67 -8.14 0.38 9.53
C PHE A 67 -8.71 0.59 10.94
N ALA A 68 -9.36 1.74 11.20
CA ALA A 68 -9.97 2.04 12.50
C ALA A 68 -11.03 1.01 12.92
N TRP A 69 -11.61 0.31 11.96
CA TRP A 69 -12.58 -0.77 12.11
C TRP A 69 -11.97 -2.13 12.50
N ALA A 70 -10.65 -2.25 12.56
CA ALA A 70 -9.95 -3.50 12.86
C ALA A 70 -8.87 -3.31 13.94
N LYS A 71 -8.85 -4.21 14.91
CA LYS A 71 -7.81 -4.28 15.94
C LYS A 71 -6.50 -4.80 15.35
N ASP A 72 -5.37 -4.53 15.99
CA ASP A 72 -4.05 -4.98 15.51
C ASP A 72 -3.95 -6.50 15.34
N ASN A 73 -4.58 -7.27 16.23
CA ASN A 73 -4.61 -8.73 16.15
C ASN A 73 -5.54 -9.28 15.04
N GLU A 74 -6.41 -8.45 14.48
CA GLU A 74 -7.31 -8.77 13.38
C GLU A 74 -6.70 -8.48 12.01
N ILE A 75 -5.54 -7.78 11.99
CA ILE A 75 -4.81 -7.43 10.77
C ILE A 75 -3.63 -8.37 10.60
N GLY A 76 -3.67 -9.18 9.55
CA GLY A 76 -2.60 -10.11 9.19
C GLY A 76 -1.47 -9.46 8.41
N SER A 77 -0.41 -10.22 8.16
CA SER A 77 0.78 -9.75 7.43
C SER A 77 0.95 -10.48 6.11
N ILE A 78 1.19 -9.70 5.05
CA ILE A 78 1.61 -10.18 3.72
C ILE A 78 3.10 -9.86 3.58
N PRO A 79 3.92 -10.74 3.00
CA PRO A 79 5.33 -10.46 2.76
C PRO A 79 5.56 -9.23 1.89
N LEU A 80 6.59 -8.44 2.23
CA LEU A 80 6.96 -7.18 1.54
C LEU A 80 7.13 -7.35 0.02
N LYS A 81 7.59 -8.50 -0.44
CA LYS A 81 7.78 -8.76 -1.88
C LYS A 81 6.53 -8.57 -2.75
N TYR A 82 5.35 -8.59 -2.15
CA TYR A 82 4.07 -8.38 -2.86
C TYR A 82 3.61 -6.92 -2.88
N ASN A 83 4.34 -6.02 -2.23
CA ASN A 83 4.06 -4.57 -2.27
C ASN A 83 5.35 -3.79 -2.02
N HIS A 84 6.30 -3.91 -2.95
CA HIS A 84 7.57 -3.19 -2.87
C HIS A 84 7.35 -1.72 -3.23
N LEU A 85 7.55 -0.84 -2.25
CA LEU A 85 7.40 0.60 -2.44
C LEU A 85 8.70 1.18 -3.00
N VAL A 86 8.65 1.66 -4.24
CA VAL A 86 9.78 2.32 -4.90
C VAL A 86 10.17 3.57 -4.11
N GLY A 87 11.46 3.74 -3.88
CA GLY A 87 12.02 4.85 -3.13
C GLY A 87 12.05 4.68 -1.61
N TYR A 88 11.44 3.61 -1.07
CA TYR A 88 11.45 3.30 0.37
C TYR A 88 12.25 2.06 0.73
N TYR A 89 12.37 1.11 -0.19
CA TYR A 89 13.06 -0.16 0.02
C TYR A 89 14.09 -0.39 -1.07
N ASN A 90 15.20 -1.05 -0.72
CA ASN A 90 16.21 -1.44 -1.70
C ASN A 90 15.68 -2.52 -2.66
N LYS A 91 16.01 -2.39 -3.94
CA LYS A 91 15.71 -3.38 -4.96
C LYS A 91 16.30 -4.76 -4.59
N HIS A 92 15.54 -5.81 -4.81
CA HIS A 92 15.99 -7.18 -4.63
C HIS A 92 15.31 -8.14 -5.64
N LYS A 93 15.92 -9.32 -5.86
CA LYS A 93 15.47 -10.28 -6.88
C LYS A 93 14.12 -10.96 -6.61
N TYR A 94 13.58 -10.85 -5.41
CA TYR A 94 12.34 -11.53 -5.01
C TYR A 94 11.08 -10.68 -5.11
N ILE A 95 11.17 -9.45 -5.61
CA ILE A 95 10.01 -8.56 -5.80
C ILE A 95 8.99 -9.24 -6.72
N LYS A 96 7.73 -9.27 -6.31
CA LYS A 96 6.60 -9.83 -7.07
C LYS A 96 5.61 -8.77 -7.54
N ALA A 97 5.50 -7.67 -6.79
CA ALA A 97 4.71 -6.52 -7.21
C ALA A 97 5.42 -5.23 -6.82
N ILE A 98 5.45 -4.29 -7.74
CA ILE A 98 6.12 -2.99 -7.61
C ILE A 98 5.05 -1.92 -7.47
N HIS A 99 5.19 -1.08 -6.46
CA HIS A 99 4.29 0.03 -6.19
C HIS A 99 5.05 1.36 -6.25
N TYR A 100 4.74 2.17 -7.24
CA TYR A 100 5.31 3.51 -7.44
C TYR A 100 4.53 4.53 -6.60
N THR A 101 4.66 4.43 -5.28
CA THR A 101 3.82 5.16 -4.31
C THR A 101 4.00 6.68 -4.33
N GLN A 102 5.12 7.18 -4.83
CA GLN A 102 5.40 8.61 -4.93
C GLN A 102 4.87 9.21 -6.22
N GLY A 103 4.91 8.43 -7.28
CA GLY A 103 4.49 8.77 -8.64
C GLY A 103 5.07 7.78 -9.63
N GLY A 104 4.33 7.49 -10.69
CA GLY A 104 4.77 6.56 -11.72
C GLY A 104 5.78 7.20 -12.68
N PRO A 105 6.55 6.37 -13.44
CA PRO A 105 7.61 6.86 -14.32
C PRO A 105 7.12 7.66 -15.54
N TRP A 106 5.82 7.82 -15.73
CA TRP A 106 5.25 8.72 -16.72
C TRP A 106 5.25 10.19 -16.27
N PHE A 107 5.54 10.49 -15.02
CA PHE A 107 5.82 11.84 -14.53
C PHE A 107 7.29 12.18 -14.72
N ASP A 108 7.61 13.37 -15.23
CA ASP A 108 9.00 13.80 -15.47
C ASP A 108 9.88 13.69 -14.22
N GLU A 109 9.32 13.96 -13.05
CA GLU A 109 10.00 13.90 -11.76
C GLU A 109 10.43 12.48 -11.37
N TYR A 110 9.76 11.44 -11.91
CA TYR A 110 9.95 10.03 -11.54
C TYR A 110 10.37 9.13 -12.71
N LYS A 111 10.65 9.71 -13.90
CA LYS A 111 11.02 8.96 -15.10
C LYS A 111 12.24 8.05 -14.93
N ASP A 112 13.20 8.49 -14.09
CA ASP A 112 14.44 7.77 -13.79
C ASP A 112 14.39 7.06 -12.40
N SER A 113 13.20 6.89 -11.83
CA SER A 113 13.04 6.18 -10.56
C SER A 113 13.48 4.73 -10.67
N GLU A 114 13.89 4.16 -9.53
CA GLU A 114 14.25 2.74 -9.47
C GLU A 114 13.12 1.88 -10.03
N LEU A 115 13.45 0.87 -10.82
CA LEU A 115 12.49 -0.04 -11.48
C LEU A 115 11.56 0.62 -12.52
N SER A 116 11.81 1.84 -12.97
CA SER A 116 11.02 2.51 -14.02
C SER A 116 10.99 1.69 -15.33
N GLU A 117 12.07 1.00 -15.65
CA GLU A 117 12.16 0.13 -16.83
C GLU A 117 11.11 -1.00 -16.81
N GLU A 118 10.83 -1.56 -15.64
CA GLU A 118 9.83 -2.65 -15.48
C GLU A 118 8.43 -2.14 -15.83
N TRP A 119 8.09 -0.91 -15.44
CA TRP A 119 6.82 -0.28 -15.80
C TRP A 119 6.71 -0.06 -17.32
N TRP A 120 7.75 0.54 -17.92
CA TRP A 120 7.76 0.80 -19.35
C TRP A 120 7.73 -0.48 -20.19
N LYS A 121 8.36 -1.54 -19.73
CA LYS A 121 8.31 -2.86 -20.37
C LYS A 121 6.88 -3.40 -20.44
N VAL A 122 6.13 -3.31 -19.35
CA VAL A 122 4.72 -3.72 -19.32
C VAL A 122 3.89 -2.81 -20.23
N TYR A 123 4.04 -1.49 -20.09
CA TYR A 123 3.29 -0.52 -20.91
C TYR A 123 3.46 -0.76 -22.40
N LYS A 124 4.68 -1.00 -22.87
CA LYS A 124 4.99 -1.26 -24.28
C LYS A 124 4.50 -2.63 -24.77
N SER A 125 4.12 -3.52 -23.88
CA SER A 125 3.59 -4.86 -24.24
C SER A 125 2.06 -4.88 -24.41
N LEU A 126 1.37 -3.79 -24.08
CA LEU A 126 -0.07 -3.61 -24.25
C LEU A 126 -0.43 -3.21 -25.67
#